data_38f0535cfe234e1cdb84f566d0593d57
#
_entry.id   38f0535cfe234e1cdb84f566d0593d57
#
_cell.length_a   1.000
_cell.length_b   1.000
_cell.length_c   1.000
_cell.angle_alpha   90.00
_cell.angle_beta   90.00
_cell.angle_gamma   90.00
#
_symmetry.space_group_name_H-M   'P 1'
#
loop_
_entity.id
_entity.type
_entity.pdbx_description
1 polymer ?
#
loop_
_entity_poly.entity_id
_entity_poly.type
_entity_poly.pdbx_seq_one_letter_code
_entity_poly.pdbx_strand_id
1 'polypeptide(L)'
;MKKILHVILISLFSLTVISCGEQDDSTTSSGLFIAVGQEGVILTSSDGTTWTSRTSGSSEVIWNIYYENSTFVGVGASGTILTSSDGTTWTSRTSGTTEGIFGITYGNSTFVVVGDNDSGSGTILTSTDGITWTSRTSASSNSLWDVNYGNNTFVVSDGAGGIQSSSDGISWTSREVLANKYGIWGGAYGNSKFVVASGYGYIFTSSDGTSWNNVISRSASALHDVAYGNSQFAAVGVNGTIQTSSDGISWTLHNTGTTTDFTGLTYGNSIWVIVGVPGIIYTSDGETLTSRTSGTTVPLHRVIYKE
;
A
#
# COMPACT_ATOMS: atom_id res chain seq x y z
N MET A 1 80.59 -40.97 37.29
CA MET A 1 79.52 -40.77 36.26
C MET A 1 78.35 -40.02 36.92
N LYS A 2 78.34 -38.67 36.72
CA LYS A 2 77.31 -37.81 37.29
C LYS A 2 76.29 -37.54 36.19
N LYS A 3 75.05 -37.95 36.38
CA LYS A 3 73.90 -37.58 35.50
C LYS A 3 73.40 -36.20 35.89
N ILE A 4 73.47 -35.28 34.98
CA ILE A 4 72.90 -33.92 35.10
C ILE A 4 71.45 -34.01 34.67
N LEU A 5 70.50 -33.67 35.54
CA LEU A 5 69.08 -33.59 35.28
C LEU A 5 68.77 -32.18 34.86
N HIS A 6 68.36 -32.01 33.60
CA HIS A 6 67.84 -30.71 33.11
C HIS A 6 66.35 -30.61 33.42
N VAL A 7 66.03 -29.66 34.27
CA VAL A 7 64.63 -29.28 34.50
C VAL A 7 64.28 -28.18 33.47
N ILE A 8 63.38 -28.51 32.57
CA ILE A 8 62.82 -27.55 31.64
C ILE A 8 61.61 -26.91 32.33
N LEU A 9 61.71 -25.60 32.61
CA LEU A 9 60.64 -24.77 33.12
C LEU A 9 59.80 -24.31 31.94
N ILE A 10 58.62 -24.89 31.80
CA ILE A 10 57.61 -24.41 30.81
C ILE A 10 56.77 -23.33 31.46
N SER A 11 57.04 -22.05 31.09
CA SER A 11 56.18 -20.94 31.44
C SER A 11 54.94 -20.98 30.54
N LEU A 12 53.77 -21.26 31.13
CA LEU A 12 52.47 -21.03 30.45
C LEU A 12 52.22 -19.52 30.34
N PHE A 13 52.38 -18.99 29.15
CA PHE A 13 51.78 -17.72 28.79
C PHE A 13 50.31 -17.98 28.44
N SER A 14 49.38 -17.57 29.28
CA SER A 14 47.97 -17.50 28.92
C SER A 14 47.74 -16.30 28.01
N LEU A 15 47.58 -16.56 26.71
CA LEU A 15 47.10 -15.59 25.76
C LEU A 15 45.60 -15.43 25.98
N THR A 16 45.17 -14.38 26.66
CA THR A 16 43.78 -13.94 26.62
C THR A 16 43.53 -13.34 25.25
N VAL A 17 42.90 -14.10 24.35
CA VAL A 17 42.33 -13.58 23.13
C VAL A 17 41.13 -12.75 23.53
N ILE A 18 41.26 -11.44 23.55
CA ILE A 18 40.10 -10.52 23.55
C ILE A 18 39.52 -10.65 22.16
N SER A 19 38.47 -11.46 22.03
CA SER A 19 37.59 -11.44 20.88
C SER A 19 36.90 -10.08 20.90
N CYS A 20 37.40 -9.16 20.10
CA CYS A 20 36.65 -8.01 19.68
C CYS A 20 35.51 -8.59 18.84
N GLY A 21 34.32 -8.70 19.40
CA GLY A 21 33.12 -9.00 18.63
C GLY A 21 33.00 -7.89 17.59
N GLU A 22 33.21 -8.23 16.32
CA GLU A 22 32.67 -7.43 15.25
C GLU A 22 31.17 -7.34 15.53
N GLN A 23 30.75 -6.18 16.00
CA GLN A 23 29.37 -5.78 15.92
C GLN A 23 29.10 -5.70 14.43
N ASP A 24 28.46 -6.75 13.92
CA ASP A 24 27.87 -6.73 12.57
C ASP A 24 26.79 -5.66 12.60
N ASP A 25 27.22 -4.42 12.28
CA ASP A 25 26.35 -3.26 12.10
C ASP A 25 25.68 -3.38 10.73
N SER A 26 25.21 -4.58 10.42
CA SER A 26 24.20 -4.75 9.41
C SER A 26 22.89 -4.22 10.00
N THR A 27 22.67 -2.91 9.93
CA THR A 27 21.36 -2.35 9.95
C THR A 27 20.64 -2.85 8.69
N THR A 28 20.24 -4.12 8.68
CA THR A 28 19.19 -4.59 7.81
C THR A 28 17.98 -3.77 8.23
N SER A 29 17.64 -2.76 7.45
CA SER A 29 16.38 -2.06 7.54
C SER A 29 15.30 -3.15 7.51
N SER A 30 14.82 -3.55 8.70
CA SER A 30 13.71 -4.48 8.76
C SER A 30 12.53 -3.76 8.14
N GLY A 31 11.98 -4.32 7.07
CA GLY A 31 10.81 -3.75 6.40
C GLY A 31 9.67 -3.52 7.38
N LEU A 32 8.77 -2.63 7.04
CA LEU A 32 7.66 -2.23 7.91
C LEU A 32 6.34 -2.32 7.16
N PHE A 33 5.42 -3.13 7.67
CA PHE A 33 4.02 -3.10 7.27
C PHE A 33 3.28 -2.06 8.09
N ILE A 34 2.41 -1.28 7.44
CA ILE A 34 1.48 -0.36 8.11
C ILE A 34 0.07 -0.60 7.55
N ALA A 35 -0.89 -0.87 8.44
CA ALA A 35 -2.30 -0.95 8.13
C ALA A 35 -3.05 0.23 8.75
N VAL A 36 -4.01 0.79 8.00
CA VAL A 36 -4.80 1.95 8.42
C VAL A 36 -6.30 1.68 8.24
N GLY A 37 -7.14 2.41 8.99
CA GLY A 37 -8.57 2.15 8.95
C GLY A 37 -9.44 3.20 9.64
N GLN A 38 -10.65 2.75 10.03
CA GLN A 38 -11.63 3.58 10.73
C GLN A 38 -11.10 4.06 12.08
N GLU A 39 -11.72 5.12 12.60
CA GLU A 39 -11.41 5.71 13.92
C GLU A 39 -9.93 6.10 14.07
N GLY A 40 -9.26 6.41 12.96
CA GLY A 40 -7.85 6.77 12.94
C GLY A 40 -6.90 5.65 13.31
N VAL A 41 -7.32 4.39 13.21
CA VAL A 41 -6.47 3.23 13.51
C VAL A 41 -5.26 3.19 12.60
N ILE A 42 -4.09 3.02 13.23
CA ILE A 42 -2.82 2.68 12.58
C ILE A 42 -2.21 1.48 13.31
N LEU A 43 -1.88 0.44 12.56
CA LEU A 43 -1.20 -0.75 13.06
C LEU A 43 0.14 -0.89 12.33
N THR A 44 1.17 -1.31 13.02
CA THR A 44 2.50 -1.58 12.43
C THR A 44 2.96 -3.01 12.73
N SER A 45 3.71 -3.59 11.80
CA SER A 45 4.30 -4.92 11.96
C SER A 45 5.62 -5.00 11.18
N SER A 46 6.64 -5.62 11.76
CA SER A 46 7.91 -5.90 11.06
C SER A 46 7.86 -7.22 10.27
N ASP A 47 6.94 -8.12 10.61
CA ASP A 47 6.86 -9.48 10.10
C ASP A 47 5.53 -9.80 9.38
N GLY A 48 4.56 -8.87 9.39
CA GLY A 48 3.20 -9.06 8.88
C GLY A 48 2.31 -9.97 9.74
N THR A 49 2.83 -10.51 10.84
CA THR A 49 2.14 -11.48 11.70
C THR A 49 1.78 -10.93 13.07
N THR A 50 2.69 -10.14 13.65
CA THR A 50 2.52 -9.50 14.96
C THR A 50 2.28 -8.01 14.77
N TRP A 51 1.14 -7.51 15.22
CA TRP A 51 0.72 -6.14 14.97
C TRP A 51 0.67 -5.32 16.26
N THR A 52 1.12 -4.07 16.16
CA THR A 52 1.16 -3.11 17.26
C THR A 52 0.38 -1.85 16.88
N SER A 53 -0.57 -1.45 17.73
CA SER A 53 -1.33 -0.22 17.55
C SER A 53 -0.45 1.01 17.77
N ARG A 54 -0.67 2.05 16.95
CA ARG A 54 -0.01 3.36 17.02
C ARG A 54 -1.05 4.46 17.17
N THR A 55 -0.67 5.53 17.84
CA THR A 55 -1.53 6.70 18.02
C THR A 55 -1.40 7.59 16.78
N SER A 56 -2.49 7.74 16.03
CA SER A 56 -2.54 8.62 14.85
C SER A 56 -2.70 10.09 15.21
N GLY A 57 -3.28 10.39 16.37
CA GLY A 57 -3.71 11.75 16.76
C GLY A 57 -5.00 12.21 16.06
N SER A 58 -5.69 11.31 15.35
CA SER A 58 -6.96 11.58 14.65
C SER A 58 -8.00 10.53 15.01
N SER A 59 -9.27 10.93 15.05
CA SER A 59 -10.43 10.04 15.11
C SER A 59 -11.08 9.82 13.74
N GLU A 60 -10.61 10.54 12.72
CA GLU A 60 -11.12 10.44 11.36
C GLU A 60 -10.67 9.13 10.71
N VAL A 61 -11.47 8.63 9.78
CA VAL A 61 -11.10 7.45 8.96
C VAL A 61 -9.84 7.75 8.17
N ILE A 62 -8.86 6.86 8.20
CA ILE A 62 -7.70 6.88 7.30
C ILE A 62 -7.98 5.87 6.20
N TRP A 63 -8.25 6.37 4.98
CA TRP A 63 -8.62 5.53 3.84
C TRP A 63 -7.43 4.90 3.16
N ASN A 64 -6.30 5.65 3.07
CA ASN A 64 -5.14 5.22 2.33
C ASN A 64 -3.85 5.72 2.98
N ILE A 65 -2.75 5.07 2.63
CA ILE A 65 -1.41 5.41 3.10
C ILE A 65 -0.40 5.10 2.00
N TYR A 66 0.64 5.92 1.90
CA TYR A 66 1.75 5.73 0.96
C TYR A 66 3.07 6.04 1.64
N TYR A 67 4.14 5.41 1.19
CA TYR A 67 5.50 5.71 1.65
C TYR A 67 6.40 5.99 0.45
N GLU A 68 6.99 7.15 0.44
CA GLU A 68 8.03 7.52 -0.50
C GLU A 68 8.82 8.73 0.03
N ASN A 69 9.99 8.98 -0.51
CA ASN A 69 10.83 10.11 -0.14
C ASN A 69 11.01 10.21 1.39
N SER A 70 11.27 9.06 2.04
CA SER A 70 11.45 8.91 3.50
C SER A 70 10.26 9.39 4.35
N THR A 71 9.06 9.48 3.76
CA THR A 71 7.86 9.99 4.43
C THR A 71 6.67 9.07 4.19
N PHE A 72 6.02 8.63 5.27
CA PHE A 72 4.68 8.07 5.22
C PHE A 72 3.67 9.20 5.15
N VAL A 73 2.71 9.10 4.27
CA VAL A 73 1.58 10.03 4.17
C VAL A 73 0.29 9.23 4.22
N GLY A 74 -0.49 9.41 5.30
CA GLY A 74 -1.83 8.84 5.45
C GLY A 74 -2.88 9.89 5.09
N VAL A 75 -3.92 9.49 4.37
CA VAL A 75 -5.01 10.37 3.91
C VAL A 75 -6.37 9.81 4.31
N GLY A 76 -7.35 10.69 4.55
CA GLY A 76 -8.60 10.24 5.11
C GLY A 76 -9.77 11.22 5.00
N ALA A 77 -10.80 10.96 5.82
CA ALA A 77 -12.01 11.77 5.89
C ALA A 77 -11.72 13.22 6.33
N SER A 78 -12.63 14.13 5.99
CA SER A 78 -12.58 15.55 6.42
C SER A 78 -11.25 16.23 6.10
N GLY A 79 -10.65 15.92 4.94
CA GLY A 79 -9.38 16.48 4.52
C GLY A 79 -8.17 16.03 5.35
N THR A 80 -8.29 14.94 6.09
CA THR A 80 -7.21 14.43 6.95
C THR A 80 -5.98 14.09 6.13
N ILE A 81 -4.83 14.66 6.52
CA ILE A 81 -3.50 14.26 6.09
C ILE A 81 -2.62 14.10 7.32
N LEU A 82 -1.98 12.95 7.44
CA LEU A 82 -1.04 12.62 8.50
C LEU A 82 0.31 12.27 7.88
N THR A 83 1.41 12.69 8.50
CA THR A 83 2.76 12.31 8.05
C THR A 83 3.57 11.69 9.18
N SER A 84 4.46 10.79 8.81
CA SER A 84 5.43 10.16 9.71
C SER A 84 6.71 9.83 8.97
N SER A 85 7.86 9.90 9.62
CA SER A 85 9.15 9.44 9.08
C SER A 85 9.46 8.00 9.50
N ASP A 86 8.84 7.52 10.58
CA ASP A 86 9.15 6.23 11.22
C ASP A 86 7.97 5.24 11.27
N GLY A 87 6.77 5.68 10.85
CA GLY A 87 5.53 4.90 10.91
C GLY A 87 4.94 4.79 12.32
N THR A 88 5.56 5.39 13.34
CA THR A 88 5.15 5.29 14.74
C THR A 88 4.67 6.61 15.32
N THR A 89 5.31 7.71 14.97
CA THR A 89 4.99 9.06 15.41
C THR A 89 4.35 9.81 14.25
N TRP A 90 3.11 10.27 14.45
CA TRP A 90 2.31 10.87 13.38
C TRP A 90 2.03 12.35 13.66
N THR A 91 2.04 13.16 12.62
CA THR A 91 1.79 14.61 12.68
C THR A 91 0.70 14.97 11.68
N SER A 92 -0.35 15.66 12.14
CA SER A 92 -1.41 16.19 11.27
C SER A 92 -0.89 17.33 10.40
N ARG A 93 -1.34 17.37 9.14
CA ARG A 93 -1.01 18.39 8.15
C ARG A 93 -2.28 19.08 7.64
N THR A 94 -2.15 20.32 7.24
CA THR A 94 -3.25 21.08 6.64
C THR A 94 -3.35 20.74 5.16
N SER A 95 -4.45 20.13 4.76
CA SER A 95 -4.73 19.83 3.35
C SER A 95 -5.25 21.02 2.55
N GLY A 96 -5.91 21.96 3.23
CA GLY A 96 -6.62 23.08 2.59
C GLY A 96 -8.01 22.70 2.06
N THR A 97 -8.53 21.52 2.37
CA THR A 97 -9.88 21.05 2.04
C THR A 97 -10.55 20.39 3.24
N THR A 98 -11.87 20.33 3.22
CA THR A 98 -12.70 19.54 4.15
C THR A 98 -13.24 18.27 3.49
N GLU A 99 -12.96 18.08 2.20
CA GLU A 99 -13.40 16.91 1.43
C GLU A 99 -12.66 15.64 1.88
N GLY A 100 -13.29 14.49 1.74
CA GLY A 100 -12.63 13.19 1.95
C GLY A 100 -11.53 12.97 0.91
N ILE A 101 -10.37 12.48 1.35
CA ILE A 101 -9.23 12.13 0.50
C ILE A 101 -9.09 10.61 0.52
N PHE A 102 -9.25 9.95 -0.66
CA PHE A 102 -9.37 8.49 -0.76
C PHE A 102 -8.12 7.81 -1.33
N GLY A 103 -7.46 8.43 -2.30
CA GLY A 103 -6.29 7.88 -2.99
C GLY A 103 -5.04 8.73 -2.80
N ILE A 104 -3.89 8.07 -2.78
CA ILE A 104 -2.57 8.71 -2.73
C ILE A 104 -1.56 7.89 -3.51
N THR A 105 -0.69 8.56 -4.25
CA THR A 105 0.50 7.97 -4.89
C THR A 105 1.65 8.98 -4.91
N TYR A 106 2.83 8.51 -5.29
CA TYR A 106 4.00 9.34 -5.55
C TYR A 106 4.60 9.00 -6.91
N GLY A 107 4.97 10.00 -7.65
CA GLY A 107 5.64 9.86 -8.93
C GLY A 107 6.18 11.19 -9.40
N ASN A 108 7.17 11.19 -10.27
CA ASN A 108 7.79 12.41 -10.80
C ASN A 108 8.09 13.47 -9.71
N SER A 109 8.68 13.00 -8.58
CA SER A 109 9.02 13.81 -7.39
C SER A 109 7.83 14.54 -6.75
N THR A 110 6.60 14.04 -6.91
CA THR A 110 5.37 14.68 -6.45
C THR A 110 4.42 13.65 -5.84
N PHE A 111 3.93 13.92 -4.64
CA PHE A 111 2.75 13.26 -4.09
C PHE A 111 1.50 13.82 -4.77
N VAL A 112 0.60 12.95 -5.15
CA VAL A 112 -0.73 13.28 -5.66
C VAL A 112 -1.76 12.59 -4.78
N VAL A 113 -2.72 13.35 -4.26
CA VAL A 113 -3.88 12.82 -3.54
C VAL A 113 -5.15 13.18 -4.26
N VAL A 114 -6.14 12.29 -4.17
CA VAL A 114 -7.45 12.46 -4.82
C VAL A 114 -8.59 12.16 -3.86
N GLY A 115 -9.75 12.76 -4.10
CA GLY A 115 -10.86 12.60 -3.18
C GLY A 115 -12.19 13.10 -3.70
N ASP A 116 -13.07 13.42 -2.76
CA ASP A 116 -14.48 13.73 -2.95
C ASP A 116 -14.72 14.99 -3.80
N ASN A 117 -15.97 15.19 -4.20
CA ASN A 117 -16.38 16.24 -5.15
C ASN A 117 -17.53 17.12 -4.62
N ASP A 118 -17.65 17.34 -3.33
CA ASP A 118 -18.75 18.15 -2.76
C ASP A 118 -18.84 19.55 -3.36
N SER A 119 -17.75 20.05 -3.95
CA SER A 119 -17.69 21.33 -4.68
C SER A 119 -18.03 21.23 -6.19
N GLY A 120 -18.40 20.04 -6.69
CA GLY A 120 -18.75 19.79 -8.10
C GLY A 120 -17.60 19.45 -9.02
N SER A 121 -16.40 19.19 -8.47
CA SER A 121 -15.21 18.68 -9.18
C SER A 121 -14.41 17.83 -8.22
N GLY A 122 -13.97 16.65 -8.63
CA GLY A 122 -13.15 15.76 -7.80
C GLY A 122 -11.91 16.46 -7.25
N THR A 123 -11.64 16.28 -5.98
CA THR A 123 -10.48 16.87 -5.29
C THR A 123 -9.17 16.28 -5.81
N ILE A 124 -8.21 17.13 -6.18
CA ILE A 124 -6.81 16.77 -6.44
C ILE A 124 -5.91 17.75 -5.71
N LEU A 125 -5.00 17.23 -4.87
CA LEU A 125 -3.94 18.03 -4.25
C LEU A 125 -2.59 17.43 -4.63
N THR A 126 -1.57 18.29 -4.72
CA THR A 126 -0.19 17.88 -4.99
C THR A 126 0.76 18.45 -3.95
N SER A 127 1.82 17.72 -3.65
CA SER A 127 2.88 18.12 -2.72
C SER A 127 4.22 17.52 -3.14
N THR A 128 5.30 18.25 -2.97
CA THR A 128 6.67 17.72 -3.18
C THR A 128 7.29 17.18 -1.89
N ASP A 129 6.74 17.55 -0.74
CA ASP A 129 7.29 17.26 0.59
C ASP A 129 6.32 16.47 1.51
N GLY A 130 5.06 16.23 1.06
CA GLY A 130 4.01 15.61 1.86
C GLY A 130 3.44 16.55 2.96
N ILE A 131 3.91 17.78 3.07
CA ILE A 131 3.57 18.73 4.13
C ILE A 131 2.74 19.89 3.60
N THR A 132 3.20 20.48 2.50
CA THR A 132 2.55 21.64 1.85
C THR A 132 1.76 21.16 0.62
N TRP A 133 0.46 21.42 0.61
CA TRP A 133 -0.44 20.90 -0.42
C TRP A 133 -1.01 22.02 -1.29
N THR A 134 -1.10 21.76 -2.58
CA THR A 134 -1.62 22.70 -3.58
C THR A 134 -2.76 22.05 -4.36
N SER A 135 -3.93 22.73 -4.40
CA SER A 135 -5.09 22.26 -5.14
C SER A 135 -4.85 22.32 -6.66
N ARG A 136 -5.37 21.30 -7.37
CA ARG A 136 -5.34 21.17 -8.83
C ARG A 136 -6.75 20.97 -9.38
N THR A 137 -6.94 21.36 -10.63
CA THR A 137 -8.22 21.19 -11.31
C THR A 137 -8.35 19.77 -11.85
N SER A 138 -9.38 19.06 -11.42
CA SER A 138 -9.75 17.76 -11.99
C SER A 138 -10.40 17.91 -13.35
N ALA A 139 -10.21 16.94 -14.24
CA ALA A 139 -10.93 16.81 -15.50
C ALA A 139 -12.27 16.04 -15.34
N SER A 140 -12.60 15.58 -14.12
CA SER A 140 -13.85 14.87 -13.79
C SER A 140 -14.67 15.67 -12.77
N SER A 141 -15.99 15.64 -12.94
CA SER A 141 -16.96 16.16 -11.96
C SER A 141 -17.38 15.12 -10.92
N ASN A 142 -16.84 13.89 -10.96
CA ASN A 142 -17.14 12.84 -10.02
C ASN A 142 -16.11 12.81 -8.88
N SER A 143 -16.45 12.18 -7.76
CA SER A 143 -15.50 11.83 -6.71
C SER A 143 -14.42 10.92 -7.27
N LEU A 144 -13.16 11.21 -6.96
CA LEU A 144 -11.99 10.47 -7.39
C LEU A 144 -11.61 9.46 -6.29
N TRP A 145 -11.45 8.20 -6.66
CA TRP A 145 -11.34 7.14 -5.67
C TRP A 145 -9.93 6.60 -5.50
N ASP A 146 -9.18 6.50 -6.60
CA ASP A 146 -7.81 5.99 -6.54
C ASP A 146 -6.91 6.73 -7.53
N VAL A 147 -5.60 6.73 -7.22
CA VAL A 147 -4.56 7.29 -8.07
C VAL A 147 -3.34 6.39 -8.06
N ASN A 148 -2.85 6.07 -9.26
CA ASN A 148 -1.68 5.25 -9.49
C ASN A 148 -0.65 5.97 -10.34
N TYR A 149 0.63 5.64 -10.18
CA TYR A 149 1.71 6.14 -11.01
C TYR A 149 2.51 5.00 -11.62
N GLY A 150 2.82 5.10 -12.88
CA GLY A 150 3.64 4.18 -13.62
C GLY A 150 3.94 4.69 -15.03
N ASN A 151 4.99 4.22 -15.65
CA ASN A 151 5.37 4.63 -17.01
C ASN A 151 5.31 6.16 -17.22
N ASN A 152 5.82 6.93 -16.24
CA ASN A 152 5.79 8.40 -16.22
C ASN A 152 4.39 9.03 -16.35
N THR A 153 3.34 8.31 -15.95
CA THR A 153 1.95 8.74 -16.07
C THR A 153 1.22 8.52 -14.75
N PHE A 154 0.55 9.54 -14.25
CA PHE A 154 -0.47 9.41 -13.21
C PHE A 154 -1.80 9.01 -13.85
N VAL A 155 -2.47 8.06 -13.24
CA VAL A 155 -3.80 7.58 -13.63
C VAL A 155 -4.72 7.72 -12.43
N VAL A 156 -5.81 8.45 -12.59
CA VAL A 156 -6.85 8.62 -11.56
C VAL A 156 -8.14 8.00 -12.05
N SER A 157 -8.79 7.27 -11.17
CA SER A 157 -10.11 6.65 -11.40
C SER A 157 -11.20 7.36 -10.60
N ASP A 158 -12.42 7.34 -11.12
CA ASP A 158 -13.57 7.98 -10.47
C ASP A 158 -14.71 7.01 -10.15
N GLY A 159 -15.67 7.49 -9.36
CA GLY A 159 -16.83 6.73 -8.88
C GLY A 159 -17.84 6.36 -9.98
N ALA A 160 -17.71 6.89 -11.18
CA ALA A 160 -18.57 6.57 -12.33
C ALA A 160 -17.85 5.71 -13.40
N GLY A 161 -16.64 5.22 -13.11
CA GLY A 161 -15.83 4.43 -14.04
C GLY A 161 -15.04 5.28 -15.03
N GLY A 162 -14.92 6.58 -14.80
CA GLY A 162 -14.08 7.48 -15.59
C GLY A 162 -12.60 7.35 -15.20
N ILE A 163 -11.75 7.60 -16.18
CA ILE A 163 -10.30 7.69 -16.02
C ILE A 163 -9.83 9.07 -16.46
N GLN A 164 -8.91 9.66 -15.73
CA GLN A 164 -8.12 10.80 -16.18
C GLN A 164 -6.63 10.53 -15.98
N SER A 165 -5.79 11.11 -16.79
CA SER A 165 -4.34 10.93 -16.70
C SER A 165 -3.60 12.24 -16.78
N SER A 166 -2.39 12.26 -16.22
CA SER A 166 -1.46 13.38 -16.19
C SER A 166 -0.03 12.89 -16.23
N SER A 167 0.86 13.61 -16.91
CA SER A 167 2.31 13.33 -16.85
C SER A 167 3.02 14.11 -15.73
N ASP A 168 2.39 15.19 -15.22
CA ASP A 168 3.01 16.12 -14.27
C ASP A 168 2.27 16.22 -12.92
N GLY A 169 1.09 15.57 -12.79
CA GLY A 169 0.21 15.67 -11.63
C GLY A 169 -0.54 17.00 -11.52
N ILE A 170 -0.36 17.92 -12.48
CA ILE A 170 -0.90 19.28 -12.46
C ILE A 170 -2.00 19.44 -13.50
N SER A 171 -1.71 19.03 -14.75
CA SER A 171 -2.62 19.12 -15.89
C SER A 171 -3.26 17.77 -16.16
N TRP A 172 -4.56 17.68 -16.06
CA TRP A 172 -5.31 16.43 -16.16
C TRP A 172 -6.14 16.38 -17.44
N THR A 173 -6.13 15.23 -18.08
CA THR A 173 -6.90 14.97 -19.29
C THR A 173 -7.85 13.80 -19.05
N SER A 174 -9.16 14.01 -19.29
CA SER A 174 -10.14 12.93 -19.28
C SER A 174 -9.81 11.90 -20.35
N ARG A 175 -9.95 10.64 -20.00
CA ARG A 175 -9.76 9.48 -20.88
C ARG A 175 -11.09 8.76 -21.08
N GLU A 176 -11.04 7.67 -21.79
CA GLU A 176 -12.21 6.85 -22.04
C GLU A 176 -12.88 6.42 -20.72
N VAL A 177 -14.22 6.50 -20.67
CA VAL A 177 -15.02 5.93 -19.61
C VAL A 177 -15.05 4.42 -19.84
N LEU A 178 -14.51 3.66 -18.90
CA LEU A 178 -14.55 2.20 -18.93
C LEU A 178 -16.01 1.76 -18.84
N ALA A 179 -16.46 0.97 -19.80
CA ALA A 179 -17.87 0.65 -20.03
C ALA A 179 -18.57 0.20 -18.73
N ASN A 180 -19.79 0.68 -18.55
CA ASN A 180 -20.81 0.31 -17.56
C ASN A 180 -20.96 1.17 -16.30
N LYS A 181 -20.32 2.32 -16.15
CA LYS A 181 -20.54 3.31 -15.07
C LYS A 181 -20.35 2.75 -13.65
N TYR A 182 -19.48 1.77 -13.47
CA TYR A 182 -19.14 1.23 -12.16
C TYR A 182 -17.83 1.84 -11.65
N GLY A 183 -17.88 2.34 -10.41
CA GLY A 183 -16.72 2.94 -9.78
C GLY A 183 -15.49 2.02 -9.81
N ILE A 184 -14.34 2.60 -10.11
CA ILE A 184 -13.05 1.91 -10.07
C ILE A 184 -12.42 2.25 -8.72
N TRP A 185 -12.20 1.23 -7.90
CA TRP A 185 -11.90 1.41 -6.47
C TRP A 185 -10.44 1.26 -6.11
N GLY A 186 -9.71 0.46 -6.86
CA GLY A 186 -8.29 0.23 -6.60
C GLY A 186 -7.53 -0.17 -7.84
N GLY A 187 -6.23 0.05 -7.83
CA GLY A 187 -5.36 -0.31 -8.93
C GLY A 187 -3.90 -0.40 -8.56
N ALA A 188 -3.10 -0.91 -9.47
CA ALA A 188 -1.66 -1.02 -9.36
C ALA A 188 -0.98 -0.86 -10.71
N TYR A 189 0.29 -0.44 -10.67
CA TYR A 189 1.20 -0.55 -11.80
C TYR A 189 2.27 -1.59 -11.52
N GLY A 190 2.46 -2.50 -12.42
CA GLY A 190 3.47 -3.55 -12.35
C GLY A 190 3.64 -4.23 -13.70
N ASN A 191 4.75 -4.91 -13.93
CA ASN A 191 5.03 -5.60 -15.19
C ASN A 191 4.71 -4.74 -16.43
N SER A 192 5.08 -3.44 -16.41
CA SER A 192 4.82 -2.43 -17.44
C SER A 192 3.33 -2.26 -17.79
N LYS A 193 2.43 -2.44 -16.82
CA LYS A 193 0.98 -2.33 -17.00
C LYS A 193 0.30 -1.68 -15.81
N PHE A 194 -0.69 -0.86 -16.08
CA PHE A 194 -1.73 -0.50 -15.13
C PHE A 194 -2.78 -1.60 -15.11
N VAL A 195 -3.22 -1.98 -13.93
CA VAL A 195 -4.36 -2.86 -13.69
C VAL A 195 -5.26 -2.17 -12.70
N VAL A 196 -6.54 -1.97 -13.05
CA VAL A 196 -7.53 -1.37 -12.16
C VAL A 196 -8.73 -2.28 -12.01
N ALA A 197 -9.33 -2.29 -10.84
CA ALA A 197 -10.46 -3.14 -10.49
C ALA A 197 -11.66 -2.31 -10.05
N SER A 198 -12.87 -2.84 -10.31
CA SER A 198 -14.11 -2.12 -10.07
C SER A 198 -15.10 -2.91 -9.21
N GLY A 199 -16.10 -2.21 -8.71
CA GLY A 199 -17.35 -2.81 -8.28
C GLY A 199 -17.89 -3.73 -9.39
N TYR A 200 -18.50 -4.84 -9.06
CA TYR A 200 -18.98 -5.89 -9.98
C TYR A 200 -17.88 -6.75 -10.63
N GLY A 201 -16.65 -6.71 -10.13
CA GLY A 201 -15.60 -7.64 -10.52
C GLY A 201 -14.97 -7.39 -11.88
N TYR A 202 -15.17 -6.22 -12.50
CA TYR A 202 -14.46 -5.90 -13.75
C TYR A 202 -12.99 -5.55 -13.46
N ILE A 203 -12.13 -5.94 -14.38
CA ILE A 203 -10.71 -5.59 -14.39
C ILE A 203 -10.40 -4.92 -15.74
N PHE A 204 -9.64 -3.85 -15.70
CA PHE A 204 -9.18 -3.17 -16.91
C PHE A 204 -7.67 -3.02 -16.86
N THR A 205 -7.04 -3.06 -18.04
CA THR A 205 -5.58 -2.94 -18.16
C THR A 205 -5.20 -1.90 -19.21
N SER A 206 -4.08 -1.23 -18.96
CA SER A 206 -3.47 -0.29 -19.89
C SER A 206 -1.95 -0.37 -19.80
N SER A 207 -1.23 -0.23 -20.93
CA SER A 207 0.22 -0.09 -20.94
C SER A 207 0.69 1.37 -20.80
N ASP A 208 -0.19 2.33 -21.11
CA ASP A 208 0.14 3.75 -21.24
C ASP A 208 -0.69 4.68 -20.34
N GLY A 209 -1.71 4.14 -19.64
CA GLY A 209 -2.65 4.90 -18.81
C GLY A 209 -3.68 5.72 -19.62
N THR A 210 -3.71 5.56 -20.95
CA THR A 210 -4.59 6.33 -21.85
C THR A 210 -5.57 5.49 -22.60
N SER A 211 -5.16 4.31 -23.05
CA SER A 211 -5.97 3.33 -23.77
C SER A 211 -6.19 2.10 -22.92
N TRP A 212 -7.43 1.68 -22.73
CA TRP A 212 -7.79 0.65 -21.78
C TRP A 212 -8.48 -0.54 -22.42
N ASN A 213 -8.17 -1.73 -21.93
CA ASN A 213 -8.79 -3.00 -22.35
C ASN A 213 -9.55 -3.60 -21.18
N ASN A 214 -10.78 -4.06 -21.44
CA ASN A 214 -11.54 -4.87 -20.49
C ASN A 214 -10.97 -6.29 -20.45
N VAL A 215 -10.78 -6.81 -19.26
CA VAL A 215 -10.26 -8.15 -18.98
C VAL A 215 -11.34 -8.98 -18.32
N ILE A 216 -11.44 -10.24 -18.69
CA ILE A 216 -12.40 -11.16 -18.07
C ILE A 216 -11.92 -11.51 -16.66
N SER A 217 -12.56 -10.93 -15.66
CA SER A 217 -12.43 -11.36 -14.27
C SER A 217 -13.01 -12.76 -14.07
N ARG A 218 -12.49 -13.46 -13.08
CA ARG A 218 -12.99 -14.79 -12.68
C ARG A 218 -14.00 -14.73 -11.53
N SER A 219 -14.38 -13.53 -11.09
CA SER A 219 -15.37 -13.30 -10.05
C SER A 219 -16.35 -12.22 -10.50
N ALA A 220 -17.64 -12.40 -10.16
CA ALA A 220 -18.65 -11.35 -10.27
C ALA A 220 -18.71 -10.48 -9.00
N SER A 221 -17.93 -10.80 -7.96
CA SER A 221 -17.86 -10.02 -6.72
C SER A 221 -17.08 -8.72 -6.94
N ALA A 222 -17.49 -7.67 -6.25
CA ALA A 222 -16.77 -6.42 -6.25
C ALA A 222 -15.32 -6.61 -5.80
N LEU A 223 -14.39 -5.98 -6.52
CA LEU A 223 -12.97 -5.95 -6.20
C LEU A 223 -12.63 -4.57 -5.64
N HIS A 224 -12.00 -4.55 -4.47
CA HIS A 224 -11.70 -3.31 -3.75
C HIS A 224 -10.30 -2.80 -4.01
N ASP A 225 -9.33 -3.71 -4.17
CA ASP A 225 -7.93 -3.34 -4.32
C ASP A 225 -7.18 -4.30 -5.24
N VAL A 226 -6.11 -3.77 -5.84
CA VAL A 226 -5.11 -4.52 -6.63
C VAL A 226 -3.73 -4.11 -6.17
N ALA A 227 -2.84 -5.07 -6.00
CA ALA A 227 -1.42 -4.82 -5.77
C ALA A 227 -0.56 -5.67 -6.72
N TYR A 228 0.68 -5.24 -6.93
CA TYR A 228 1.69 -5.99 -7.66
C TYR A 228 2.85 -6.34 -6.74
N GLY A 229 3.21 -7.58 -6.69
CA GLY A 229 4.32 -8.10 -5.90
C GLY A 229 4.64 -9.54 -6.30
N ASN A 230 5.83 -10.03 -5.96
CA ASN A 230 6.27 -11.38 -6.35
C ASN A 230 6.04 -11.69 -7.85
N SER A 231 6.30 -10.71 -8.72
CA SER A 231 6.10 -10.82 -10.18
C SER A 231 4.67 -11.16 -10.61
N GLN A 232 3.66 -10.86 -9.78
CA GLN A 232 2.25 -11.06 -10.12
C GLN A 232 1.36 -9.94 -9.54
N PHE A 233 0.21 -9.76 -10.18
CA PHE A 233 -0.89 -8.98 -9.63
C PHE A 233 -1.73 -9.87 -8.71
N ALA A 234 -2.24 -9.28 -7.65
CA ALA A 234 -3.29 -9.85 -6.82
C ALA A 234 -4.42 -8.84 -6.66
N ALA A 235 -5.66 -9.28 -6.78
CA ALA A 235 -6.87 -8.48 -6.59
C ALA A 235 -7.71 -9.10 -5.48
N VAL A 236 -8.23 -8.25 -4.58
CA VAL A 236 -9.06 -8.68 -3.45
C VAL A 236 -10.39 -7.94 -3.41
N GLY A 237 -11.40 -8.52 -2.76
CA GLY A 237 -12.71 -7.90 -2.68
C GLY A 237 -13.69 -8.61 -1.74
N VAL A 238 -14.98 -8.39 -1.97
CA VAL A 238 -16.04 -8.90 -1.12
C VAL A 238 -16.12 -10.44 -1.15
N ASN A 239 -16.75 -11.01 -0.11
CA ASN A 239 -16.96 -12.44 0.04
C ASN A 239 -15.67 -13.27 -0.03
N GLY A 240 -14.57 -12.77 0.52
CA GLY A 240 -13.29 -13.47 0.54
C GLY A 240 -12.65 -13.64 -0.84
N THR A 241 -13.02 -12.81 -1.81
CA THR A 241 -12.47 -12.91 -3.17
C THR A 241 -10.99 -12.58 -3.20
N ILE A 242 -10.19 -13.49 -3.75
CA ILE A 242 -8.77 -13.29 -4.14
C ILE A 242 -8.59 -13.85 -5.54
N GLN A 243 -8.02 -13.05 -6.43
CA GLN A 243 -7.60 -13.46 -7.77
C GLN A 243 -6.16 -13.06 -8.00
N THR A 244 -5.39 -13.86 -8.74
CA THR A 244 -4.00 -13.54 -9.11
C THR A 244 -3.77 -13.66 -10.61
N SER A 245 -2.80 -12.91 -11.11
CA SER A 245 -2.41 -12.91 -12.52
C SER A 245 -0.94 -12.52 -12.68
N SER A 246 -0.18 -13.24 -13.48
CA SER A 246 1.21 -12.88 -13.82
C SER A 246 1.30 -11.81 -14.91
N ASP A 247 0.26 -11.67 -15.73
CA ASP A 247 0.25 -10.81 -16.92
C ASP A 247 -0.80 -9.67 -16.85
N GLY A 248 -1.64 -9.63 -15.79
CA GLY A 248 -2.75 -8.72 -15.65
C GLY A 248 -3.95 -9.00 -16.56
N ILE A 249 -3.90 -10.08 -17.36
CA ILE A 249 -4.91 -10.44 -18.38
C ILE A 249 -5.59 -11.75 -18.03
N SER A 250 -4.81 -12.76 -17.70
CA SER A 250 -5.29 -14.11 -17.36
C SER A 250 -5.33 -14.24 -15.83
N TRP A 251 -6.53 -14.34 -15.28
CA TRP A 251 -6.72 -14.36 -13.82
C TRP A 251 -7.11 -15.73 -13.31
N THR A 252 -6.62 -16.09 -12.14
CA THR A 252 -6.97 -17.30 -11.39
C THR A 252 -7.69 -16.93 -10.12
N LEU A 253 -8.91 -17.44 -9.91
CA LEU A 253 -9.67 -17.26 -8.68
C LEU A 253 -9.23 -18.32 -7.65
N HIS A 254 -8.96 -17.87 -6.43
CA HIS A 254 -8.56 -18.74 -5.32
C HIS A 254 -9.72 -18.99 -4.37
N ASN A 255 -9.85 -20.23 -3.90
CA ASN A 255 -10.80 -20.57 -2.84
C ASN A 255 -10.17 -20.22 -1.49
N THR A 256 -10.67 -19.19 -0.84
CA THR A 256 -10.15 -18.68 0.44
C THR A 256 -10.76 -19.36 1.66
N GLY A 257 -11.88 -20.08 1.49
CA GLY A 257 -12.62 -20.70 2.60
C GLY A 257 -13.28 -19.70 3.56
N THR A 258 -13.28 -18.39 3.21
CA THR A 258 -13.92 -17.33 4.01
C THR A 258 -14.86 -16.48 3.16
N THR A 259 -15.84 -15.84 3.81
CA THR A 259 -16.74 -14.86 3.19
C THR A 259 -16.46 -13.44 3.67
N THR A 260 -15.33 -13.21 4.30
CA THR A 260 -14.93 -11.92 4.84
C THR A 260 -14.59 -10.93 3.71
N ASP A 261 -14.98 -9.67 3.87
CA ASP A 261 -14.66 -8.63 2.87
C ASP A 261 -13.24 -8.14 3.04
N PHE A 262 -12.45 -8.27 1.99
CA PHE A 262 -11.09 -7.75 1.87
C PHE A 262 -11.12 -6.37 1.23
N THR A 263 -10.39 -5.41 1.82
CA THR A 263 -10.40 -3.99 1.43
C THR A 263 -9.06 -3.51 0.89
N GLY A 264 -7.95 -4.15 1.29
CA GLY A 264 -6.61 -3.76 0.88
C GLY A 264 -5.63 -4.92 0.97
N LEU A 265 -4.58 -4.85 0.17
CA LEU A 265 -3.49 -5.82 0.19
C LEU A 265 -2.15 -5.19 -0.17
N THR A 266 -1.08 -5.84 0.25
CA THR A 266 0.30 -5.51 -0.13
C THR A 266 1.17 -6.76 -0.15
N TYR A 267 2.29 -6.71 -0.86
CA TYR A 267 3.33 -7.73 -0.82
C TYR A 267 4.61 -7.14 -0.23
N GLY A 268 5.21 -7.84 0.69
CA GLY A 268 6.48 -7.46 1.29
C GLY A 268 7.03 -8.60 2.14
N ASN A 269 8.32 -8.61 2.38
CA ASN A 269 8.99 -9.64 3.18
C ASN A 269 8.59 -11.07 2.77
N SER A 270 8.46 -11.30 1.45
CA SER A 270 8.07 -12.59 0.83
C SER A 270 6.67 -13.10 1.19
N ILE A 271 5.79 -12.25 1.72
CA ILE A 271 4.40 -12.60 2.02
C ILE A 271 3.42 -11.56 1.48
N TRP A 272 2.22 -11.99 1.16
CA TRP A 272 1.07 -11.12 1.00
C TRP A 272 0.45 -10.83 2.37
N VAL A 273 0.11 -9.56 2.61
CA VAL A 273 -0.70 -9.13 3.76
C VAL A 273 -1.99 -8.54 3.22
N ILE A 274 -3.12 -9.01 3.74
CA ILE A 274 -4.46 -8.63 3.32
C ILE A 274 -5.23 -8.13 4.54
N VAL A 275 -5.90 -7.01 4.40
CA VAL A 275 -6.73 -6.40 5.46
C VAL A 275 -8.17 -6.28 5.04
N GLY A 276 -9.08 -6.11 6.00
CA GLY A 276 -10.51 -5.97 5.66
C GLY A 276 -11.43 -5.77 6.87
N VAL A 277 -12.70 -6.15 6.69
CA VAL A 277 -13.82 -5.89 7.61
C VAL A 277 -14.29 -7.20 8.25
N PRO A 278 -14.51 -7.22 9.58
CA PRO A 278 -14.19 -6.22 10.62
C PRO A 278 -12.77 -6.39 11.16
N GLY A 279 -11.88 -5.41 10.94
CA GLY A 279 -10.55 -5.37 11.54
C GLY A 279 -9.67 -6.60 11.31
N ILE A 280 -9.87 -7.30 10.20
CA ILE A 280 -9.18 -8.55 9.91
C ILE A 280 -7.83 -8.32 9.26
N ILE A 281 -6.89 -9.23 9.54
CA ILE A 281 -5.63 -9.36 8.84
C ILE A 281 -5.42 -10.82 8.48
N TYR A 282 -5.02 -11.06 7.23
CA TYR A 282 -4.55 -12.35 6.75
C TYR A 282 -3.16 -12.21 6.14
N THR A 283 -2.39 -13.28 6.21
CA THR A 283 -1.14 -13.42 5.46
C THR A 283 -1.22 -14.60 4.53
N SER A 284 -0.51 -14.53 3.39
CA SER A 284 -0.40 -15.65 2.47
C SER A 284 1.00 -15.72 1.87
N ASP A 285 1.51 -16.92 1.73
CA ASP A 285 2.74 -17.25 0.99
C ASP A 285 2.48 -17.51 -0.51
N GLY A 286 1.21 -17.39 -0.93
CA GLY A 286 0.73 -17.70 -2.27
C GLY A 286 -0.06 -19.00 -2.35
N GLU A 287 0.05 -19.88 -1.35
CA GLU A 287 -0.67 -21.16 -1.27
C GLU A 287 -1.67 -21.19 -0.12
N THR A 288 -1.25 -20.71 1.06
CA THR A 288 -2.03 -20.79 2.30
C THR A 288 -2.43 -19.41 2.79
N LEU A 289 -3.73 -19.21 3.05
CA LEU A 289 -4.27 -18.03 3.68
C LEU A 289 -4.38 -18.26 5.20
N THR A 290 -3.67 -17.44 5.99
CA THR A 290 -3.60 -17.58 7.45
C THR A 290 -4.10 -16.33 8.15
N SER A 291 -5.12 -16.46 9.01
CA SER A 291 -5.65 -15.36 9.82
C SER A 291 -4.63 -14.91 10.87
N ARG A 292 -4.55 -13.60 11.10
CA ARG A 292 -3.69 -12.95 12.10
C ARG A 292 -4.52 -12.09 13.04
N THR A 293 -4.06 -11.95 14.27
CA THR A 293 -4.70 -11.09 15.26
C THR A 293 -4.30 -9.64 15.01
N SER A 294 -5.23 -8.80 14.63
CA SER A 294 -5.02 -7.37 14.41
C SER A 294 -4.99 -6.54 15.70
N GLY A 295 -5.68 -7.03 16.74
CA GLY A 295 -5.89 -6.28 18.00
C GLY A 295 -6.99 -5.21 17.90
N THR A 296 -7.75 -5.16 16.79
CA THR A 296 -8.87 -4.24 16.59
C THR A 296 -10.06 -4.95 15.98
N THR A 297 -11.26 -4.39 16.19
CA THR A 297 -12.51 -4.83 15.56
C THR A 297 -13.04 -3.81 14.56
N VAL A 298 -12.40 -2.63 14.46
CA VAL A 298 -12.82 -1.62 13.49
C VAL A 298 -12.26 -1.95 12.10
N PRO A 299 -12.98 -1.62 11.02
CA PRO A 299 -12.53 -1.87 9.65
C PRO A 299 -11.15 -1.32 9.35
N LEU A 300 -10.31 -2.14 8.73
CA LEU A 300 -9.06 -1.72 8.11
C LEU A 300 -9.31 -1.51 6.61
N HIS A 301 -8.69 -0.49 6.03
CA HIS A 301 -8.94 -0.08 4.65
C HIS A 301 -7.75 -0.31 3.72
N ARG A 302 -6.56 -0.04 4.19
CA ARG A 302 -5.34 -0.16 3.39
C ARG A 302 -4.20 -0.76 4.20
N VAL A 303 -3.29 -1.44 3.52
CA VAL A 303 -2.02 -1.89 4.07
C VAL A 303 -0.91 -1.64 3.05
N ILE A 304 0.24 -1.19 3.51
CA ILE A 304 1.45 -1.02 2.69
C ILE A 304 2.64 -1.72 3.33
N TYR A 305 3.67 -1.94 2.53
CA TYR A 305 4.99 -2.39 2.98
C TYR A 305 6.06 -1.40 2.54
N LYS A 306 6.93 -1.05 3.48
CA LYS A 306 8.14 -0.26 3.26
C LYS A 306 9.35 -1.16 3.52
N GLU A 307 10.22 -1.29 2.55
CA GLU A 307 11.54 -1.93 2.70
C GLU A 307 12.48 -1.13 3.58
#